data_c99a338e8a938b3bde4f148a33326648
#
_entry.id   c99a338e8a938b3bde4f148a33326648
#
_cell.length_a   1.000
_cell.length_b   1.000
_cell.length_c   1.000
_cell.angle_alpha   90.00
_cell.angle_beta   90.00
_cell.angle_gamma   90.00
#
_symmetry.space_group_name_H-M   'P 1'
#
loop_
_entity.id
_entity.type
_entity.pdbx_description
1 polymer ?
#
loop_
_entity_poly.entity_id
_entity_poly.type
_entity_poly.pdbx_seq_one_letter_code
_entity_poly.pdbx_strand_id
1 'polypeptide(L)'
;YASRGLGDVYKRQANTDRSVGAMLSGEIAKRYGNAGLPEHTLNIKFKGSAGQSFGAFIPKGVTLNVTGDANDYFGKGLSGGILSVHPSEDATYKFDENTIVGNVAFFGATSGRGFVNGLAGQRFGVRNSGATIVVEGVGNHGCEYMTGGTALILGEVGLNFAAGMTG
;
A
#
# COMPACT_ATOMS: atom_id res chain seq x y z
N TYR A 1 16.80 25.72 -3.23
CA TYR A 1 16.84 24.74 -4.34
C TYR A 1 15.50 24.02 -4.35
N ALA A 2 14.62 24.39 -5.28
CA ALA A 2 13.45 23.57 -5.59
C ALA A 2 13.98 22.21 -6.08
N SER A 3 13.78 21.15 -5.31
CA SER A 3 14.07 19.80 -5.75
C SER A 3 13.13 19.48 -6.91
N ARG A 4 13.63 19.57 -8.13
CA ARG A 4 12.99 18.91 -9.27
C ARG A 4 13.03 17.43 -8.96
N GLY A 5 11.88 16.84 -8.61
CA GLY A 5 11.78 15.38 -8.47
C GLY A 5 12.36 14.71 -9.70
N LEU A 6 12.98 13.57 -9.53
CA LEU A 6 13.36 12.69 -10.62
C LEU A 6 12.06 12.32 -11.35
N GLY A 7 11.70 12.88 -12.43
CA GLY A 7 10.45 12.72 -13.16
C GLY A 7 9.73 11.36 -13.01
N ASP A 8 8.57 11.22 -13.58
CA ASP A 8 7.79 9.97 -13.52
C ASP A 8 8.55 8.81 -14.16
N VAL A 9 8.78 7.75 -13.41
CA VAL A 9 9.37 6.51 -13.91
C VAL A 9 8.27 5.49 -14.15
N TYR A 10 8.20 4.90 -15.33
CA TYR A 10 7.23 3.88 -15.69
C TYR A 10 7.87 2.49 -15.73
N LYS A 11 7.25 1.52 -15.09
CA LYS A 11 7.69 0.12 -15.03
C LYS A 11 6.52 -0.83 -15.34
N ARG A 12 6.79 -1.86 -16.15
CA ARG A 12 5.88 -3.02 -16.24
C ARG A 12 6.12 -3.93 -15.04
N GLN A 13 5.03 -4.52 -14.53
CA GLN A 13 5.04 -5.40 -13.38
C GLN A 13 4.42 -6.74 -13.76
N ALA A 14 5.03 -7.82 -13.31
CA ALA A 14 4.47 -9.15 -13.37
C ALA A 14 4.33 -9.72 -11.95
N ASN A 15 3.40 -10.64 -11.75
CA ASN A 15 3.14 -11.28 -10.44
C ASN A 15 4.36 -12.03 -9.88
N THR A 16 5.33 -12.34 -10.72
CA THR A 16 6.63 -12.92 -10.33
C THR A 16 7.60 -11.92 -9.72
N ASP A 17 7.36 -10.63 -9.92
CA ASP A 17 8.23 -9.55 -9.41
C ASP A 17 7.89 -9.27 -7.94
N ARG A 18 8.52 -10.00 -7.04
CA ARG A 18 8.27 -9.94 -5.59
C ARG A 18 9.08 -8.85 -4.92
N SER A 19 8.56 -8.33 -3.81
CA SER A 19 9.23 -7.39 -2.91
C SER A 19 9.75 -6.13 -3.60
N VAL A 20 9.11 -5.71 -4.67
CA VAL A 20 9.48 -4.48 -5.39
C VAL A 20 9.38 -3.29 -4.46
N GLY A 21 10.43 -2.49 -4.41
CA GLY A 21 10.57 -1.35 -3.50
C GLY A 21 11.31 -1.64 -2.20
N ALA A 22 11.40 -2.91 -1.76
CA ALA A 22 12.04 -3.23 -0.48
C ALA A 22 13.55 -2.89 -0.46
N MET A 23 14.28 -3.16 -1.54
CA MET A 23 15.70 -2.79 -1.65
C MET A 23 15.88 -1.26 -1.66
N LEU A 24 15.03 -0.54 -2.40
CA LEU A 24 15.02 0.92 -2.40
C LEU A 24 14.77 1.47 -0.99
N SER A 25 13.81 0.89 -0.27
CA SER A 25 13.51 1.25 1.11
C SER A 25 14.72 1.05 2.02
N GLY A 26 15.40 -0.08 1.88
CA GLY A 26 16.62 -0.39 2.63
C GLY A 26 17.74 0.62 2.37
N GLU A 27 17.98 0.99 1.11
CA GLU A 27 19.00 1.98 0.77
C GLU A 27 18.67 3.39 1.28
N ILE A 28 17.41 3.79 1.23
CA ILE A 28 16.98 5.08 1.79
C ILE A 28 17.12 5.07 3.31
N ALA A 29 16.66 4.01 3.97
CA ALA A 29 16.76 3.90 5.43
C ALA A 29 18.22 3.89 5.91
N LYS A 30 19.11 3.23 5.19
CA LYS A 30 20.54 3.21 5.50
C LYS A 30 21.20 4.59 5.41
N ARG A 31 20.78 5.43 4.47
CA ARG A 31 21.37 6.76 4.24
C ARG A 31 20.72 7.87 5.04
N TYR A 32 19.41 7.80 5.23
CA TYR A 32 18.60 8.90 5.77
C TYR A 32 17.84 8.52 7.05
N GLY A 33 17.93 7.27 7.51
CA GLY A 33 17.24 6.80 8.70
C GLY A 33 15.73 7.00 8.61
N ASN A 34 15.12 7.33 9.73
CA ASN A 34 13.68 7.59 9.83
C ASN A 34 13.23 8.91 9.17
N ALA A 35 14.14 9.82 8.85
CA ALA A 35 13.81 11.08 8.18
C ALA A 35 13.29 10.85 6.75
N GLY A 36 13.74 9.77 6.10
CA GLY A 36 13.40 9.46 4.72
C GLY A 36 13.90 10.55 3.75
N LEU A 37 13.16 10.72 2.66
CA LEU A 37 13.42 11.75 1.66
C LEU A 37 12.37 12.88 1.79
N PRO A 38 12.63 14.07 1.23
CA PRO A 38 11.59 15.08 1.05
C PRO A 38 10.37 14.51 0.33
N GLU A 39 9.18 15.04 0.62
CA GLU A 39 7.95 14.57 -0.04
C GLU A 39 8.06 14.67 -1.57
N HIS A 40 7.45 13.70 -2.26
CA HIS A 40 7.42 13.63 -3.72
C HIS A 40 8.80 13.55 -4.41
N THR A 41 9.85 13.08 -3.72
CA THR A 41 11.20 12.95 -4.32
C THR A 41 11.23 11.87 -5.39
N LEU A 42 10.60 10.71 -5.14
CA LEU A 42 10.52 9.60 -6.07
C LEU A 42 9.06 9.27 -6.36
N ASN A 43 8.67 9.31 -7.61
CA ASN A 43 7.34 8.88 -8.07
C ASN A 43 7.51 7.83 -9.16
N ILE A 44 7.08 6.60 -8.86
CA ILE A 44 7.24 5.45 -9.77
C ILE A 44 5.86 4.88 -10.08
N LYS A 45 5.53 4.80 -11.35
CA LYS A 45 4.29 4.23 -11.87
C LYS A 45 4.54 2.84 -12.41
N PHE A 46 3.71 1.89 -12.00
CA PHE A 46 3.76 0.50 -12.42
C PHE A 46 2.48 0.16 -13.17
N LYS A 47 2.58 -0.70 -14.18
CA LYS A 47 1.43 -1.24 -14.91
C LYS A 47 1.52 -2.77 -14.94
N GLY A 48 0.45 -3.43 -14.53
CA GLY A 48 0.31 -4.88 -14.50
C GLY A 48 0.00 -5.41 -13.10
N SER A 49 0.28 -6.69 -12.88
CA SER A 49 0.03 -7.38 -11.62
C SER A 49 1.26 -7.28 -10.71
N ALA A 50 1.16 -6.54 -9.63
CA ALA A 50 2.24 -6.42 -8.66
C ALA A 50 2.37 -7.71 -7.84
N GLY A 51 3.58 -8.24 -7.75
CA GLY A 51 3.86 -9.47 -7.02
C GLY A 51 3.80 -9.29 -5.51
N GLN A 52 3.97 -10.40 -4.81
CA GLN A 52 3.91 -10.47 -3.34
C GLN A 52 4.85 -9.47 -2.66
N SER A 53 4.40 -8.83 -1.60
CA SER A 53 5.15 -7.84 -0.81
C SER A 53 5.58 -6.60 -1.61
N PHE A 54 4.81 -6.23 -2.64
CA PHE A 54 5.04 -4.98 -3.35
C PHE A 54 4.93 -3.79 -2.40
N GLY A 55 5.86 -2.85 -2.49
CA GLY A 55 5.86 -1.66 -1.66
C GLY A 55 6.14 -1.91 -0.18
N ALA A 56 6.77 -3.03 0.17
CA ALA A 56 7.12 -3.29 1.56
C ALA A 56 8.12 -2.25 2.09
N PHE A 57 7.81 -1.71 3.28
CA PHE A 57 8.63 -0.77 4.06
C PHE A 57 8.91 0.58 3.37
N ILE A 58 8.09 0.99 2.41
CA ILE A 58 8.31 2.24 1.66
C ILE A 58 8.37 3.45 2.60
N PRO A 59 9.50 4.18 2.62
CA PRO A 59 9.72 5.31 3.51
C PRO A 59 9.17 6.61 2.92
N LYS A 60 9.13 7.64 3.75
CA LYS A 60 8.77 8.99 3.35
C LYS A 60 9.54 9.45 2.10
N GLY A 61 8.85 10.16 1.21
CA GLY A 61 9.39 10.74 -0.02
C GLY A 61 9.30 9.82 -1.23
N VAL A 62 8.86 8.57 -1.05
CA VAL A 62 8.64 7.61 -2.14
C VAL A 62 7.15 7.40 -2.38
N THR A 63 6.72 7.53 -3.62
CA THR A 63 5.36 7.24 -4.08
C THR A 63 5.41 6.13 -5.13
N LEU A 64 4.67 5.05 -4.90
CA LEU A 64 4.50 3.96 -5.86
C LEU A 64 3.02 3.86 -6.25
N ASN A 65 2.73 3.92 -7.53
CA ASN A 65 1.37 3.80 -8.06
C ASN A 65 1.29 2.57 -8.96
N VAL A 66 0.31 1.69 -8.73
CA VAL A 66 0.06 0.50 -9.54
C VAL A 66 -1.24 0.69 -10.31
N THR A 67 -1.17 0.61 -11.63
CA THR A 67 -2.34 0.45 -12.50
C THR A 67 -2.50 -1.03 -12.83
N GLY A 68 -3.45 -1.68 -12.19
CA GLY A 68 -3.68 -3.12 -12.27
C GLY A 68 -4.14 -3.71 -10.94
N ASP A 69 -3.48 -4.74 -10.48
CA ASP A 69 -3.76 -5.43 -9.22
C ASP A 69 -2.46 -5.71 -8.43
N ALA A 70 -2.60 -6.17 -7.20
CA ALA A 70 -1.47 -6.54 -6.35
C ALA A 70 -1.76 -7.81 -5.54
N ASN A 71 -0.72 -8.58 -5.30
CA ASN A 71 -0.77 -9.82 -4.54
C ASN A 71 -0.71 -9.54 -3.02
N ASP A 72 -0.54 -10.59 -2.22
CA ASP A 72 -0.49 -10.53 -0.77
C ASP A 72 0.63 -9.62 -0.23
N TYR A 73 0.43 -9.11 0.98
CA TYR A 73 1.38 -8.24 1.69
C TYR A 73 1.70 -6.91 1.01
N PHE A 74 0.80 -6.41 0.16
CA PHE A 74 0.93 -5.08 -0.42
C PHE A 74 1.11 -4.01 0.67
N GLY A 75 2.18 -3.22 0.58
CA GLY A 75 2.46 -2.16 1.56
C GLY A 75 2.80 -2.64 2.97
N LYS A 76 3.19 -3.90 3.17
CA LYS A 76 3.64 -4.40 4.48
C LYS A 76 4.67 -3.47 5.10
N GLY A 77 4.43 -3.06 6.35
CA GLY A 77 5.39 -2.21 7.08
C GLY A 77 5.57 -0.82 6.45
N LEU A 78 4.59 -0.31 5.75
CA LEU A 78 4.64 1.05 5.17
C LEU A 78 5.12 2.06 6.21
N SER A 79 6.15 2.85 5.88
CA SER A 79 6.93 3.65 6.82
C SER A 79 7.06 5.12 6.36
N GLY A 80 5.95 5.72 5.90
CA GLY A 80 5.89 7.14 5.55
C GLY A 80 5.70 7.45 4.07
N GLY A 81 5.82 6.47 3.18
CA GLY A 81 5.60 6.63 1.75
C GLY A 81 4.13 6.66 1.35
N ILE A 82 3.89 6.71 0.06
CA ILE A 82 2.56 6.68 -0.53
C ILE A 82 2.47 5.48 -1.47
N LEU A 83 1.44 4.65 -1.27
CA LEU A 83 1.13 3.53 -2.15
C LEU A 83 -0.28 3.67 -2.67
N SER A 84 -0.46 3.47 -3.97
CA SER A 84 -1.79 3.35 -4.56
C SER A 84 -1.88 2.20 -5.54
N VAL A 85 -3.06 1.60 -5.62
CA VAL A 85 -3.41 0.62 -6.64
C VAL A 85 -4.82 0.90 -7.12
N HIS A 86 -4.99 0.88 -8.44
CA HIS A 86 -6.28 1.08 -9.09
C HIS A 86 -6.35 0.23 -10.36
N PRO A 87 -7.54 -0.22 -10.76
CA PRO A 87 -7.74 -0.94 -12.01
C PRO A 87 -7.28 -0.12 -13.22
N SER A 88 -6.99 -0.81 -14.34
CA SER A 88 -6.79 -0.14 -15.62
C SER A 88 -8.09 0.54 -16.08
N GLU A 89 -7.98 1.65 -16.81
CA GLU A 89 -9.13 2.31 -17.44
C GLU A 89 -9.88 1.39 -18.41
N ASP A 90 -9.19 0.40 -18.97
CA ASP A 90 -9.77 -0.62 -19.85
C ASP A 90 -10.44 -1.78 -19.09
N ALA A 91 -10.47 -1.75 -17.75
CA ALA A 91 -11.06 -2.82 -16.96
C ALA A 91 -12.58 -2.88 -17.17
N THR A 92 -13.09 -4.06 -17.47
CA THR A 92 -14.52 -4.29 -17.73
C THR A 92 -15.31 -4.68 -16.48
N TYR A 93 -14.63 -4.85 -15.35
CA TYR A 93 -15.23 -5.21 -14.07
C TYR A 93 -15.41 -3.97 -13.18
N LYS A 94 -16.38 -4.05 -12.29
CA LYS A 94 -16.59 -3.00 -11.28
C LYS A 94 -15.56 -3.18 -10.16
N PHE A 95 -14.87 -2.10 -9.81
CA PHE A 95 -13.78 -2.14 -8.82
C PHE A 95 -14.30 -2.34 -7.38
N ASP A 96 -15.51 -1.88 -7.08
CA ASP A 96 -16.19 -2.04 -5.78
C ASP A 96 -16.74 -3.46 -5.55
N GLU A 97 -16.77 -4.32 -6.57
CA GLU A 97 -17.21 -5.70 -6.49
C GLU A 97 -16.06 -6.71 -6.64
N ASN A 98 -14.83 -6.26 -6.91
CA ASN A 98 -13.72 -7.14 -7.23
C ASN A 98 -12.50 -6.90 -6.33
N THR A 99 -11.90 -8.00 -5.89
CA THR A 99 -10.66 -7.97 -5.09
C THR A 99 -9.48 -7.67 -6.00
N ILE A 100 -8.85 -6.51 -5.82
CA ILE A 100 -7.66 -6.09 -6.56
C ILE A 100 -6.37 -6.15 -5.74
N VAL A 101 -6.49 -6.34 -4.43
CA VAL A 101 -5.34 -6.52 -3.54
C VAL A 101 -5.53 -7.80 -2.75
N GLY A 102 -4.51 -8.61 -2.68
CA GLY A 102 -4.51 -9.87 -1.94
C GLY A 102 -4.64 -9.69 -0.43
N ASN A 103 -4.29 -10.73 0.31
CA ASN A 103 -4.42 -10.75 1.77
C ASN A 103 -3.29 -9.96 2.45
N VAL A 104 -3.55 -9.54 3.69
CA VAL A 104 -2.55 -8.97 4.62
C VAL A 104 -1.93 -7.65 4.10
N ALA A 105 -2.68 -6.90 3.30
CA ALA A 105 -2.21 -5.60 2.84
C ALA A 105 -2.05 -4.62 4.01
N PHE A 106 -1.01 -3.79 3.96
CA PHE A 106 -0.65 -2.80 4.99
C PHE A 106 -0.42 -3.36 6.39
N PHE A 107 -0.09 -4.64 6.51
CA PHE A 107 0.25 -5.25 7.79
C PHE A 107 1.38 -4.50 8.48
N GLY A 108 1.18 -4.09 9.73
CA GLY A 108 2.20 -3.43 10.54
C GLY A 108 2.65 -2.07 9.98
N ALA A 109 1.83 -1.39 9.20
CA ALA A 109 2.11 -0.06 8.73
C ALA A 109 2.25 0.92 9.90
N THR A 110 3.28 1.76 9.88
CA THR A 110 3.60 2.67 10.99
C THR A 110 3.33 4.13 10.65
N SER A 111 3.37 4.48 9.38
CA SER A 111 3.08 5.81 8.87
C SER A 111 2.94 5.80 7.35
N GLY A 112 2.52 6.91 6.76
CA GLY A 112 2.31 7.02 5.32
C GLY A 112 0.86 6.91 4.90
N ARG A 113 0.63 6.76 3.60
CA ARG A 113 -0.72 6.74 3.01
C ARG A 113 -0.86 5.59 2.03
N GLY A 114 -1.96 4.85 2.13
CA GLY A 114 -2.30 3.75 1.24
C GLY A 114 -3.68 3.94 0.62
N PHE A 115 -3.82 3.72 -0.68
CA PHE A 115 -5.09 3.88 -1.40
C PHE A 115 -5.33 2.66 -2.29
N VAL A 116 -6.46 1.99 -2.06
CA VAL A 116 -6.88 0.83 -2.82
C VAL A 116 -8.23 1.12 -3.46
N ASN A 117 -8.26 1.31 -4.76
CA ASN A 117 -9.50 1.50 -5.50
C ASN A 117 -10.07 0.13 -5.96
N GLY A 118 -10.67 -0.57 -5.02
CA GLY A 118 -11.24 -1.89 -5.14
C GLY A 118 -11.25 -2.62 -3.82
N LEU A 119 -11.64 -3.89 -3.80
CA LEU A 119 -11.66 -4.69 -2.58
C LEU A 119 -10.27 -5.22 -2.24
N ALA A 120 -9.99 -5.34 -0.95
CA ALA A 120 -8.83 -6.06 -0.43
C ALA A 120 -9.27 -7.39 0.18
N GLY A 121 -8.36 -8.37 0.16
CA GLY A 121 -8.54 -9.66 0.78
C GLY A 121 -8.65 -9.57 2.31
N GLN A 122 -8.36 -10.68 2.96
CA GLN A 122 -8.43 -10.78 4.42
C GLN A 122 -7.26 -10.05 5.10
N ARG A 123 -7.47 -9.65 6.36
CA ARG A 123 -6.43 -9.10 7.24
C ARG A 123 -5.80 -7.79 6.74
N PHE A 124 -6.59 -6.97 6.08
CA PHE A 124 -6.20 -5.62 5.69
C PHE A 124 -5.90 -4.75 6.92
N GLY A 125 -4.79 -4.02 6.93
CA GLY A 125 -4.45 -3.06 7.96
C GLY A 125 -4.20 -3.64 9.37
N VAL A 126 -3.99 -4.95 9.49
CA VAL A 126 -3.71 -5.59 10.78
C VAL A 126 -2.46 -4.97 11.40
N ARG A 127 -2.55 -4.60 12.70
CA ARG A 127 -1.48 -3.93 13.44
C ARG A 127 -1.02 -2.60 12.82
N ASN A 128 -1.89 -1.91 12.08
CA ASN A 128 -1.60 -0.53 11.69
C ASN A 128 -1.45 0.34 12.95
N SER A 129 -0.41 1.13 13.02
CA SER A 129 -0.10 1.97 14.18
C SER A 129 0.02 3.47 13.87
N GLY A 130 -0.11 3.87 12.58
CA GLY A 130 0.01 5.28 12.24
C GLY A 130 -0.21 5.64 10.77
N ALA A 131 -0.42 4.68 9.89
CA ALA A 131 -0.71 4.96 8.49
C ALA A 131 -2.18 5.34 8.26
N THR A 132 -2.44 6.16 7.26
CA THR A 132 -3.79 6.42 6.73
C THR A 132 -4.02 5.53 5.51
N ILE A 133 -4.97 4.62 5.59
CA ILE A 133 -5.27 3.63 4.53
C ILE A 133 -6.74 3.71 4.13
N VAL A 134 -7.00 3.66 2.83
CA VAL A 134 -8.34 3.77 2.24
C VAL A 134 -8.57 2.60 1.30
N VAL A 135 -9.75 2.00 1.36
CA VAL A 135 -10.14 0.84 0.53
C VAL A 135 -11.66 0.79 0.35
N GLU A 136 -12.13 0.24 -0.77
CA GLU A 136 -13.56 0.09 -1.03
C GLU A 136 -14.24 -0.93 -0.12
N GLY A 137 -13.57 -2.04 0.20
CA GLY A 137 -14.07 -3.05 1.12
C GLY A 137 -13.01 -4.06 1.51
N VAL A 138 -13.22 -4.81 2.59
CA VAL A 138 -12.24 -5.74 3.14
C VAL A 138 -12.87 -7.08 3.52
N GLY A 139 -12.09 -8.14 3.37
CA GLY A 139 -12.45 -9.47 3.86
C GLY A 139 -12.40 -9.58 5.39
N ASN A 140 -12.38 -10.80 5.89
CA ASN A 140 -12.36 -11.08 7.31
C ASN A 140 -11.08 -10.57 8.00
N HIS A 141 -11.19 -10.26 9.29
CA HIS A 141 -10.08 -9.86 10.16
C HIS A 141 -9.40 -8.53 9.77
N GLY A 142 -10.12 -7.63 9.07
CA GLY A 142 -9.61 -6.30 8.76
C GLY A 142 -9.34 -5.49 10.02
N CYS A 143 -8.25 -4.73 10.05
CA CYS A 143 -7.85 -3.84 11.15
C CYS A 143 -7.69 -4.50 12.53
N GLU A 144 -7.50 -5.83 12.60
CA GLU A 144 -7.24 -6.51 13.87
C GLU A 144 -5.99 -5.92 14.55
N TYR A 145 -6.07 -5.72 15.86
CA TYR A 145 -4.97 -5.19 16.68
C TYR A 145 -4.39 -3.86 16.17
N MET A 146 -5.18 -3.07 15.46
CA MET A 146 -4.80 -1.71 15.09
C MET A 146 -4.64 -0.86 16.35
N THR A 147 -3.56 -0.10 16.45
CA THR A 147 -3.20 0.70 17.63
C THR A 147 -3.12 2.20 17.33
N GLY A 148 -3.30 2.61 16.09
CA GLY A 148 -3.27 4.01 15.69
C GLY A 148 -3.37 4.16 14.17
N GLY A 149 -3.35 5.41 13.69
CA GLY A 149 -3.58 5.72 12.29
C GLY A 149 -5.07 5.82 11.93
N THR A 150 -5.37 5.78 10.66
CA THR A 150 -6.75 5.87 10.14
C THR A 150 -6.98 4.80 9.08
N ALA A 151 -8.03 4.02 9.21
CA ALA A 151 -8.50 3.12 8.17
C ALA A 151 -9.90 3.55 7.74
N LEU A 152 -10.05 3.96 6.48
CA LEU A 152 -11.33 4.31 5.88
C LEU A 152 -11.76 3.18 4.94
N ILE A 153 -12.82 2.47 5.32
CA ILE A 153 -13.44 1.43 4.52
C ILE A 153 -14.75 2.00 3.98
N LEU A 154 -14.88 2.09 2.66
CA LEU A 154 -16.01 2.75 2.01
C LEU A 154 -17.23 1.85 1.86
N GLY A 155 -17.03 0.53 1.93
CA GLY A 155 -18.07 -0.47 1.73
C GLY A 155 -18.07 -1.54 2.83
N GLU A 156 -18.22 -2.80 2.43
CA GLU A 156 -18.42 -3.90 3.37
C GLU A 156 -17.15 -4.34 4.11
N VAL A 157 -17.35 -4.83 5.31
CA VAL A 157 -16.31 -5.44 6.14
C VAL A 157 -16.69 -6.89 6.45
N GLY A 158 -15.66 -7.76 6.50
CA GLY A 158 -15.86 -9.15 6.86
C GLY A 158 -15.96 -9.39 8.38
N LEU A 159 -15.97 -10.66 8.77
CA LEU A 159 -16.04 -11.08 10.17
C LEU A 159 -14.79 -10.60 10.95
N ASN A 160 -14.97 -10.40 12.25
CA ASN A 160 -13.91 -10.00 13.19
C ASN A 160 -13.18 -8.69 12.79
N PHE A 161 -13.86 -7.81 12.09
CA PHE A 161 -13.31 -6.49 11.80
C PHE A 161 -12.97 -5.74 13.08
N ALA A 162 -11.78 -5.13 13.14
CA ALA A 162 -11.26 -4.36 14.28
C ALA A 162 -11.15 -5.15 15.61
N ALA A 163 -11.12 -6.48 15.57
CA ALA A 163 -10.95 -7.27 16.78
C ALA A 163 -9.63 -6.92 17.48
N GLY A 164 -9.71 -6.63 18.80
CA GLY A 164 -8.53 -6.24 19.59
C GLY A 164 -7.95 -4.85 19.26
N MET A 165 -8.66 -4.01 18.53
CA MET A 165 -8.26 -2.63 18.28
C MET A 165 -8.22 -1.82 19.58
N THR A 166 -7.22 -0.95 19.74
CA THR A 166 -7.03 -0.09 20.92
C THR A 166 -6.79 1.39 20.57
N GLY A 167 -6.66 1.72 19.31
CA GLY A 167 -6.39 3.09 18.83
C GLY A 167 -7.54 3.70 18.06
#